data_244aa79e4e2e70c735b5b57c7555de11
#
_entry.id   244aa79e4e2e70c735b5b57c7555de11
#
_cell.length_a   1.000
_cell.length_b   1.000
_cell.length_c   1.000
_cell.angle_alpha   90.00
_cell.angle_beta   90.00
_cell.angle_gamma   90.00
#
_symmetry.space_group_name_H-M   'P 1'
#
loop_
_entity.id
_entity.type
_entity.pdbx_description
1 polymer ?
#
loop_
_entity_poly.entity_id
_entity_poly.type
_entity_poly.pdbx_seq_one_letter_code
_entity_poly.pdbx_strand_id
1 'polypeptide(L)'
;MKNPLLEDFKNEFGIPPFELIKAEHYIPAFKYAIDEHSKEIEKIISDKVNPSFENTINALENSGNLLSQVSRVFYNLLSAHSDDELNEIASEISPILSRHNDSISLNQELFKRIEKVYNSDESLNDEQSRLVKVLFDNFKLRGSLLSDEDREVLKALNERLSKLSLKFNQNTLKETNNFKLLISDYSELEGLPDDLIEIGKKQAESENIDNGWLFKASRENLYPFLTFSSNRSLREKIYKGYVSRGKNKNSENNESHIKDMYVLRKQKAKLLGFECHADLALQNSMAESTSNVANLLDQVWEPAKKRAKEETSEMQDLIQKEGNNFKLEPWDWWFYSEKVR
;
A
#
# COMPACT_ATOMS: atom_id res chain seq x y z
N MET A 1 -21.82 11.08 -22.65
CA MET A 1 -22.06 9.64 -22.35
C MET A 1 -22.32 9.51 -20.86
N LYS A 2 -23.16 8.56 -20.47
CA LYS A 2 -23.43 8.28 -19.06
C LYS A 2 -22.21 7.54 -18.47
N ASN A 3 -21.59 8.06 -17.43
CA ASN A 3 -20.39 7.44 -16.84
C ASN A 3 -20.81 6.38 -15.82
N PRO A 4 -20.50 5.08 -16.05
CA PRO A 4 -20.95 3.99 -15.18
C PRO A 4 -20.40 4.07 -13.75
N LEU A 5 -19.28 4.79 -13.50
CA LEU A 5 -18.71 4.98 -12.19
C LEU A 5 -19.51 5.97 -11.30
N LEU A 6 -20.38 6.78 -11.90
CA LEU A 6 -21.18 7.80 -11.21
C LEU A 6 -22.60 7.33 -10.90
N GLU A 7 -22.94 6.08 -11.21
CA GLU A 7 -24.24 5.49 -10.96
C GLU A 7 -24.21 4.51 -9.80
N ASP A 8 -25.36 4.35 -9.15
CA ASP A 8 -25.52 3.27 -8.16
C ASP A 8 -25.42 1.92 -8.84
N PHE A 9 -24.63 1.01 -8.28
CA PHE A 9 -24.52 -0.35 -8.76
C PHE A 9 -25.74 -1.16 -8.31
N LYS A 10 -26.75 -1.27 -9.20
CA LYS A 10 -28.09 -1.80 -8.89
C LYS A 10 -28.22 -3.33 -8.99
N ASN A 11 -27.12 -4.06 -9.17
CA ASN A 11 -27.15 -5.53 -9.12
C ASN A 11 -27.28 -6.04 -7.68
N GLU A 12 -27.59 -7.33 -7.52
CA GLU A 12 -27.87 -7.98 -6.22
C GLU A 12 -26.77 -7.76 -5.16
N PHE A 13 -25.51 -7.63 -5.59
CA PHE A 13 -24.34 -7.52 -4.68
C PHE A 13 -23.68 -6.14 -4.72
N GLY A 14 -24.21 -5.16 -5.43
CA GLY A 14 -23.57 -3.84 -5.60
C GLY A 14 -22.21 -3.91 -6.31
N ILE A 15 -22.02 -4.88 -7.21
CA ILE A 15 -20.77 -5.09 -7.94
C ILE A 15 -20.64 -4.03 -9.03
N PRO A 16 -19.46 -3.37 -9.17
CA PRO A 16 -19.21 -2.46 -10.28
C PRO A 16 -19.40 -3.16 -11.64
N PRO A 17 -20.01 -2.53 -12.64
CA PRO A 17 -20.18 -3.11 -13.98
C PRO A 17 -18.84 -3.03 -14.75
N PHE A 18 -17.88 -3.86 -14.39
CA PHE A 18 -16.52 -3.82 -14.91
C PHE A 18 -16.44 -3.89 -16.44
N GLU A 19 -17.37 -4.60 -17.09
CA GLU A 19 -17.45 -4.71 -18.55
C GLU A 19 -17.84 -3.39 -19.24
N LEU A 20 -18.45 -2.45 -18.51
CA LEU A 20 -18.83 -1.13 -19.01
C LEU A 20 -17.82 -0.04 -18.64
N ILE A 21 -16.97 -0.30 -17.66
CA ILE A 21 -15.98 0.67 -17.17
C ILE A 21 -14.77 0.64 -18.10
N LYS A 22 -14.38 1.82 -18.60
CA LYS A 22 -13.21 2.03 -19.42
C LYS A 22 -12.30 3.07 -18.78
N ALA A 23 -11.03 3.09 -19.19
CA ALA A 23 -10.02 4.04 -18.71
C ALA A 23 -10.48 5.50 -18.86
N GLU A 24 -11.10 5.86 -19.96
CA GLU A 24 -11.65 7.20 -20.25
C GLU A 24 -12.70 7.69 -19.24
N HIS A 25 -13.30 6.80 -18.47
CA HIS A 25 -14.32 7.14 -17.47
C HIS A 25 -13.72 7.65 -16.16
N TYR A 26 -12.48 7.29 -15.80
CA TYR A 26 -11.93 7.56 -14.47
C TYR A 26 -11.67 9.04 -14.20
N ILE A 27 -10.91 9.72 -15.07
CA ILE A 27 -10.58 11.14 -14.85
C ILE A 27 -11.83 12.02 -14.71
N PRO A 28 -12.84 11.91 -15.61
CA PRO A 28 -14.09 12.64 -15.45
C PRO A 28 -14.87 12.29 -14.18
N ALA A 29 -14.89 10.99 -13.81
CA ALA A 29 -15.57 10.52 -12.61
C ALA A 29 -14.91 11.07 -11.33
N PHE A 30 -13.59 11.03 -11.26
CA PHE A 30 -12.85 11.62 -10.13
C PHE A 30 -13.10 13.12 -10.01
N LYS A 31 -13.00 13.87 -11.11
CA LYS A 31 -13.21 15.32 -11.10
C LYS A 31 -14.63 15.67 -10.64
N TYR A 32 -15.62 14.94 -11.13
CA TYR A 32 -17.03 15.13 -10.70
C TYR A 32 -17.22 14.77 -9.22
N ALA A 33 -16.73 13.62 -8.79
CA ALA A 33 -16.89 13.15 -7.41
C ALA A 33 -16.14 14.04 -6.39
N ILE A 34 -15.01 14.62 -6.76
CA ILE A 34 -14.30 15.61 -5.95
C ILE A 34 -15.10 16.90 -5.81
N ASP A 35 -15.71 17.37 -6.91
CA ASP A 35 -16.56 18.57 -6.89
C ASP A 35 -17.79 18.36 -6.01
N GLU A 36 -18.48 17.22 -6.13
CA GLU A 36 -19.62 16.88 -5.27
C GLU A 36 -19.21 16.80 -3.79
N HIS A 37 -18.10 16.08 -3.47
CA HIS A 37 -17.61 16.03 -2.09
C HIS A 37 -17.25 17.43 -1.56
N SER A 38 -16.67 18.29 -2.38
CA SER A 38 -16.36 19.67 -1.99
C SER A 38 -17.63 20.46 -1.64
N LYS A 39 -18.73 20.27 -2.40
CA LYS A 39 -20.04 20.87 -2.10
C LYS A 39 -20.66 20.35 -0.80
N GLU A 40 -20.52 19.05 -0.53
CA GLU A 40 -20.96 18.44 0.73
C GLU A 40 -20.21 19.05 1.93
N ILE A 41 -18.88 19.18 1.84
CA ILE A 41 -18.06 19.83 2.86
C ILE A 41 -18.45 21.31 3.04
N GLU A 42 -18.64 22.04 1.94
CA GLU A 42 -19.07 23.46 2.00
C GLU A 42 -20.43 23.60 2.67
N LYS A 43 -21.36 22.68 2.44
CA LYS A 43 -22.66 22.66 3.12
C LYS A 43 -22.51 22.49 4.63
N ILE A 44 -21.59 21.65 5.10
CA ILE A 44 -21.30 21.48 6.52
C ILE A 44 -20.73 22.77 7.10
N ILE A 45 -19.76 23.39 6.42
CA ILE A 45 -19.06 24.59 6.87
C ILE A 45 -20.02 25.80 6.94
N SER A 46 -20.86 25.97 5.91
CA SER A 46 -21.77 27.11 5.79
C SER A 46 -23.03 27.02 6.66
N ASP A 47 -23.26 25.87 7.30
CA ASP A 47 -24.42 25.71 8.21
C ASP A 47 -24.34 26.67 9.39
N LYS A 48 -25.35 27.52 9.51
CA LYS A 48 -25.46 28.55 10.57
C LYS A 48 -25.94 27.99 11.90
N VAL A 49 -26.43 26.75 11.92
CA VAL A 49 -26.84 26.07 13.15
C VAL A 49 -25.62 25.75 13.99
N ASN A 50 -25.75 25.81 15.30
CA ASN A 50 -24.66 25.42 16.20
C ASN A 50 -24.17 24.01 15.85
N PRO A 51 -22.83 23.80 15.81
CA PRO A 51 -22.27 22.47 15.57
C PRO A 51 -22.77 21.45 16.59
N SER A 52 -23.23 20.32 16.09
CA SER A 52 -23.68 19.15 16.83
C SER A 52 -23.10 17.88 16.21
N PHE A 53 -23.22 16.77 16.90
CA PHE A 53 -22.86 15.47 16.34
C PHE A 53 -23.50 15.25 14.98
N GLU A 54 -24.80 15.51 14.85
CA GLU A 54 -25.56 15.22 13.63
C GLU A 54 -25.15 16.12 12.46
N ASN A 55 -25.12 17.43 12.64
CA ASN A 55 -24.88 18.37 11.54
C ASN A 55 -23.39 18.62 11.22
N THR A 56 -22.49 18.00 11.97
CA THR A 56 -21.04 18.15 11.75
C THR A 56 -20.35 16.80 11.61
N ILE A 57 -20.43 15.95 12.63
CA ILE A 57 -19.68 14.68 12.64
C ILE A 57 -20.33 13.64 11.74
N ASN A 58 -21.63 13.38 11.93
CA ASN A 58 -22.38 12.43 11.11
C ASN A 58 -22.46 12.92 9.65
N ALA A 59 -22.64 14.22 9.45
CA ALA A 59 -22.60 14.81 8.10
C ALA A 59 -21.26 14.62 7.41
N LEU A 60 -20.14 14.77 8.13
CA LEU A 60 -18.79 14.55 7.60
C LEU A 60 -18.52 13.09 7.27
N GLU A 61 -18.91 12.14 8.15
CA GLU A 61 -18.77 10.70 7.91
C GLU A 61 -19.56 10.22 6.70
N ASN A 62 -20.72 10.83 6.45
CA ASN A 62 -21.56 10.51 5.31
C ASN A 62 -21.20 11.28 4.04
N SER A 63 -20.18 12.14 4.06
CA SER A 63 -19.72 12.88 2.88
C SER A 63 -18.74 12.06 2.03
N GLY A 64 -18.60 12.39 0.76
CA GLY A 64 -17.63 11.80 -0.15
C GLY A 64 -17.88 10.36 -0.56
N ASN A 65 -19.10 9.84 -0.38
CA ASN A 65 -19.42 8.45 -0.73
C ASN A 65 -19.19 8.14 -2.21
N LEU A 66 -19.53 9.07 -3.11
CA LEU A 66 -19.28 8.91 -4.54
C LEU A 66 -17.77 8.86 -4.85
N LEU A 67 -16.99 9.75 -4.24
CA LEU A 67 -15.52 9.74 -4.40
C LEU A 67 -14.90 8.45 -3.86
N SER A 68 -15.41 7.96 -2.73
CA SER A 68 -15.01 6.68 -2.15
C SER A 68 -15.35 5.51 -3.08
N GLN A 69 -16.52 5.51 -3.73
CA GLN A 69 -16.92 4.49 -4.72
C GLN A 69 -15.97 4.47 -5.91
N VAL A 70 -15.76 5.62 -6.56
CA VAL A 70 -14.84 5.75 -7.71
C VAL A 70 -13.43 5.33 -7.34
N SER A 71 -12.93 5.78 -6.17
CA SER A 71 -11.58 5.47 -5.69
C SER A 71 -11.41 3.97 -5.43
N ARG A 72 -12.37 3.31 -4.78
CA ARG A 72 -12.29 1.86 -4.50
C ARG A 72 -12.24 1.04 -5.78
N VAL A 73 -13.04 1.36 -6.78
CA VAL A 73 -13.02 0.66 -8.08
C VAL A 73 -11.68 0.87 -8.77
N PHE A 74 -11.22 2.12 -8.86
CA PHE A 74 -9.98 2.47 -9.53
C PHE A 74 -8.76 1.81 -8.90
N TYR A 75 -8.53 2.01 -7.60
CA TYR A 75 -7.34 1.50 -6.92
C TYR A 75 -7.35 -0.02 -6.78
N ASN A 76 -8.52 -0.66 -6.75
CA ASN A 76 -8.60 -2.12 -6.80
C ASN A 76 -8.07 -2.65 -8.14
N LEU A 77 -8.53 -2.10 -9.27
CA LEU A 77 -8.04 -2.48 -10.59
C LEU A 77 -6.57 -2.11 -10.79
N LEU A 78 -6.15 -0.93 -10.33
CA LEU A 78 -4.75 -0.51 -10.40
C LEU A 78 -3.81 -1.48 -9.65
N SER A 79 -4.27 -2.10 -8.57
CA SER A 79 -3.47 -3.05 -7.80
C SER A 79 -3.49 -4.48 -8.35
N ALA A 80 -4.62 -4.91 -8.94
CA ALA A 80 -4.84 -6.29 -9.36
C ALA A 80 -4.65 -6.51 -10.86
N HIS A 81 -4.92 -5.50 -11.68
CA HIS A 81 -4.93 -5.60 -13.15
C HIS A 81 -4.53 -4.27 -13.79
N SER A 82 -3.35 -3.74 -13.41
CA SER A 82 -2.88 -2.46 -13.97
C SER A 82 -2.25 -2.63 -15.35
N ASP A 83 -2.43 -1.61 -16.17
CA ASP A 83 -1.75 -1.39 -17.44
C ASP A 83 -1.13 0.01 -17.46
N ASP A 84 -0.51 0.38 -18.58
CA ASP A 84 0.14 1.70 -18.72
C ASP A 84 -0.89 2.83 -18.66
N GLU A 85 -2.10 2.65 -19.20
CA GLU A 85 -3.17 3.65 -19.20
C GLU A 85 -3.68 3.95 -17.78
N LEU A 86 -3.95 2.91 -16.98
CA LEU A 86 -4.33 3.07 -15.57
C LEU A 86 -3.20 3.72 -14.73
N ASN A 87 -1.94 3.40 -15.04
CA ASN A 87 -0.78 4.02 -14.38
C ASN A 87 -0.64 5.51 -14.72
N GLU A 88 -0.95 5.92 -15.95
CA GLU A 88 -1.00 7.34 -16.35
C GLU A 88 -2.12 8.08 -15.62
N ILE A 89 -3.33 7.51 -15.59
CA ILE A 89 -4.47 8.05 -14.84
C ILE A 89 -4.12 8.20 -13.35
N ALA A 90 -3.49 7.18 -12.73
CA ALA A 90 -3.05 7.26 -11.34
C ALA A 90 -2.09 8.42 -11.10
N SER A 91 -1.19 8.66 -12.06
CA SER A 91 -0.20 9.76 -12.00
C SER A 91 -0.86 11.15 -12.09
N GLU A 92 -1.94 11.29 -12.86
CA GLU A 92 -2.74 12.53 -12.93
C GLU A 92 -3.58 12.73 -11.67
N ILE A 93 -4.27 11.68 -11.21
CA ILE A 93 -5.28 11.79 -10.15
C ILE A 93 -4.66 11.84 -8.75
N SER A 94 -3.55 11.16 -8.49
CA SER A 94 -2.92 11.11 -7.16
C SER A 94 -2.63 12.50 -6.55
N PRO A 95 -2.02 13.46 -7.26
CA PRO A 95 -1.82 14.81 -6.71
C PRO A 95 -3.14 15.59 -6.54
N ILE A 96 -4.15 15.35 -7.37
CA ILE A 96 -5.47 15.99 -7.24
C ILE A 96 -6.16 15.50 -5.97
N LEU A 97 -6.17 14.20 -5.72
CA LEU A 97 -6.71 13.61 -4.48
C LEU A 97 -5.95 14.07 -3.24
N SER A 98 -4.62 14.18 -3.33
CA SER A 98 -3.81 14.71 -2.21
C SER A 98 -4.23 16.13 -1.85
N ARG A 99 -4.36 17.03 -2.85
CA ARG A 99 -4.82 18.41 -2.63
C ARG A 99 -6.24 18.48 -2.11
N HIS A 100 -7.14 17.63 -2.62
CA HIS A 100 -8.52 17.56 -2.13
C HIS A 100 -8.57 17.13 -0.65
N ASN A 101 -7.85 16.08 -0.29
CA ASN A 101 -7.75 15.61 1.10
C ASN A 101 -7.16 16.69 2.02
N ASP A 102 -6.14 17.42 1.56
CA ASP A 102 -5.55 18.54 2.31
C ASP A 102 -6.53 19.69 2.45
N SER A 103 -7.34 19.98 1.41
CA SER A 103 -8.35 21.05 1.46
C SER A 103 -9.42 20.80 2.53
N ILE A 104 -9.71 19.54 2.86
CA ILE A 104 -10.65 19.14 3.91
C ILE A 104 -9.93 19.12 5.27
N SER A 105 -8.85 18.36 5.38
CA SER A 105 -8.18 18.11 6.66
C SER A 105 -7.50 19.36 7.26
N LEU A 106 -7.17 20.35 6.42
CA LEU A 106 -6.57 21.62 6.83
C LEU A 106 -7.60 22.77 6.88
N ASN A 107 -8.87 22.47 6.65
CA ASN A 107 -9.92 23.48 6.67
C ASN A 107 -10.21 23.95 8.10
N GLN A 108 -9.94 25.23 8.36
CA GLN A 108 -10.06 25.82 9.68
C GLN A 108 -11.51 25.94 10.16
N GLU A 109 -12.43 26.24 9.27
CA GLU A 109 -13.84 26.39 9.66
C GLU A 109 -14.45 25.03 9.97
N LEU A 110 -14.12 24.00 9.19
CA LEU A 110 -14.50 22.64 9.51
C LEU A 110 -13.92 22.15 10.82
N PHE A 111 -12.63 22.42 11.08
CA PHE A 111 -11.99 22.06 12.33
C PHE A 111 -12.63 22.75 13.53
N LYS A 112 -12.94 24.04 13.43
CA LYS A 112 -13.66 24.78 14.50
C LYS A 112 -15.03 24.16 14.82
N ARG A 113 -15.74 23.64 13.81
CA ARG A 113 -17.00 22.94 14.04
C ARG A 113 -16.80 21.63 14.77
N ILE A 114 -15.81 20.83 14.37
CA ILE A 114 -15.43 19.57 15.04
C ILE A 114 -15.00 19.84 16.49
N GLU A 115 -14.17 20.85 16.72
CA GLU A 115 -13.70 21.26 18.05
C GLU A 115 -14.84 21.69 18.97
N LYS A 116 -15.84 22.41 18.44
CA LYS A 116 -17.04 22.77 19.20
C LYS A 116 -17.85 21.55 19.62
N VAL A 117 -18.00 20.56 18.75
CA VAL A 117 -18.70 19.31 19.11
C VAL A 117 -17.87 18.53 20.16
N TYR A 118 -16.56 18.44 19.96
CA TYR A 118 -15.66 17.76 20.91
C TYR A 118 -15.73 18.37 22.33
N ASN A 119 -15.87 19.69 22.44
CA ASN A 119 -15.93 20.41 23.72
C ASN A 119 -17.38 20.66 24.21
N SER A 120 -18.40 20.14 23.54
CA SER A 120 -19.79 20.33 23.93
C SER A 120 -20.22 19.36 25.03
N ASP A 121 -21.30 19.74 25.75
CA ASP A 121 -21.98 18.86 26.70
C ASP A 121 -23.07 18.00 26.04
N GLU A 122 -22.99 17.76 24.71
CA GLU A 122 -23.95 16.94 23.99
C GLU A 122 -23.90 15.49 24.50
N SER A 123 -25.07 14.93 24.83
CA SER A 123 -25.16 13.55 25.30
C SER A 123 -24.93 12.56 24.15
N LEU A 124 -23.73 12.02 24.07
CA LEU A 124 -23.29 11.06 23.05
C LEU A 124 -23.16 9.67 23.66
N ASN A 125 -23.44 8.64 22.88
CA ASN A 125 -23.09 7.27 23.28
C ASN A 125 -21.58 7.02 23.09
N ASP A 126 -21.09 5.86 23.56
CA ASP A 126 -19.65 5.53 23.54
C ASP A 126 -19.04 5.54 22.13
N GLU A 127 -19.78 5.04 21.12
CA GLU A 127 -19.34 5.02 19.73
C GLU A 127 -19.25 6.43 19.17
N GLN A 128 -20.26 7.24 19.37
CA GLN A 128 -20.30 8.65 18.96
C GLN A 128 -19.19 9.46 19.61
N SER A 129 -19.01 9.31 20.91
CA SER A 129 -17.94 9.97 21.66
C SER A 129 -16.56 9.58 21.13
N ARG A 130 -16.37 8.30 20.83
CA ARG A 130 -15.14 7.79 20.24
C ARG A 130 -14.90 8.37 18.84
N LEU A 131 -15.91 8.43 17.99
CA LEU A 131 -15.83 8.98 16.64
C LEU A 131 -15.44 10.45 16.67
N VAL A 132 -16.10 11.27 17.51
CA VAL A 132 -15.77 12.69 17.70
C VAL A 132 -14.30 12.85 18.09
N LYS A 133 -13.84 12.06 19.07
CA LYS A 133 -12.45 12.10 19.52
C LYS A 133 -11.47 11.73 18.41
N VAL A 134 -11.74 10.66 17.68
CA VAL A 134 -10.89 10.20 16.56
C VAL A 134 -10.79 11.25 15.46
N LEU A 135 -11.90 11.87 15.09
CA LEU A 135 -11.91 12.94 14.08
C LEU A 135 -11.12 14.16 14.57
N PHE A 136 -11.37 14.62 15.80
CA PHE A 136 -10.65 15.75 16.38
C PHE A 136 -9.14 15.52 16.41
N ASP A 137 -8.70 14.36 16.93
CA ASP A 137 -7.29 13.97 16.97
C ASP A 137 -6.68 13.86 15.56
N ASN A 138 -7.41 13.27 14.61
CA ASN A 138 -6.95 13.14 13.24
C ASN A 138 -6.75 14.50 12.55
N PHE A 139 -7.65 15.45 12.73
CA PHE A 139 -7.49 16.80 12.19
C PHE A 139 -6.26 17.50 12.76
N LYS A 140 -6.02 17.38 14.08
CA LYS A 140 -4.81 17.89 14.73
C LYS A 140 -3.54 17.28 14.15
N LEU A 141 -3.49 15.94 14.05
CA LEU A 141 -2.35 15.19 13.50
C LEU A 141 -2.09 15.49 12.01
N ARG A 142 -3.11 15.94 11.30
CA ARG A 142 -3.01 16.35 9.89
C ARG A 142 -2.64 17.82 9.72
N GLY A 143 -2.50 18.59 10.80
CA GLY A 143 -1.98 19.94 10.75
C GLY A 143 -3.01 21.06 10.81
N SER A 144 -4.25 20.80 11.27
CA SER A 144 -5.28 21.82 11.41
C SER A 144 -4.88 22.98 12.36
N LEU A 145 -3.94 22.75 13.27
CA LEU A 145 -3.42 23.75 14.19
C LEU A 145 -2.22 24.56 13.67
N LEU A 146 -1.72 24.25 12.48
CA LEU A 146 -0.59 24.95 11.87
C LEU A 146 -0.96 26.37 11.43
N SER A 147 0.04 27.25 11.33
CA SER A 147 -0.07 28.55 10.67
C SER A 147 -0.42 28.40 9.20
N ASP A 148 -0.90 29.45 8.56
CA ASP A 148 -1.20 29.44 7.11
C ASP A 148 0.04 29.10 6.29
N GLU A 149 1.21 29.65 6.65
CA GLU A 149 2.48 29.38 5.99
C GLU A 149 2.89 27.91 6.12
N ASP A 150 2.81 27.34 7.33
CA ASP A 150 3.16 25.96 7.61
C ASP A 150 2.19 24.98 6.92
N ARG A 151 0.91 25.34 6.77
CA ARG A 151 -0.07 24.53 6.02
C ARG A 151 0.30 24.45 4.53
N GLU A 152 0.77 25.55 3.90
CA GLU A 152 1.23 25.50 2.53
C GLU A 152 2.50 24.62 2.37
N VAL A 153 3.43 24.68 3.33
CA VAL A 153 4.58 23.77 3.36
C VAL A 153 4.12 22.32 3.48
N LEU A 154 3.16 22.03 4.37
CA LEU A 154 2.63 20.68 4.57
C LEU A 154 1.96 20.13 3.30
N LYS A 155 1.14 20.94 2.62
CA LYS A 155 0.53 20.57 1.33
C LYS A 155 1.57 20.19 0.28
N ALA A 156 2.64 20.99 0.15
CA ALA A 156 3.72 20.69 -0.77
C ALA A 156 4.46 19.38 -0.42
N LEU A 157 4.69 19.11 0.88
CA LEU A 157 5.27 17.85 1.35
C LEU A 157 4.35 16.65 1.04
N ASN A 158 3.04 16.78 1.30
CA ASN A 158 2.06 15.73 1.04
C ASN A 158 1.98 15.40 -0.46
N GLU A 159 1.92 16.40 -1.34
CA GLU A 159 1.88 16.19 -2.79
C GLU A 159 3.15 15.47 -3.29
N ARG A 160 4.33 15.88 -2.82
CA ARG A 160 5.59 15.23 -3.18
C ARG A 160 5.66 13.79 -2.69
N LEU A 161 5.24 13.53 -1.44
CA LEU A 161 5.19 12.17 -0.86
C LEU A 161 4.22 11.27 -1.64
N SER A 162 3.06 11.79 -2.04
CA SER A 162 2.08 11.05 -2.85
C SER A 162 2.67 10.61 -4.19
N LYS A 163 3.31 11.54 -4.92
CA LYS A 163 3.98 11.26 -6.21
C LYS A 163 5.10 10.22 -6.06
N LEU A 164 5.95 10.35 -5.03
CA LEU A 164 7.05 9.43 -4.79
C LEU A 164 6.55 8.03 -4.40
N SER A 165 5.49 7.94 -3.59
CA SER A 165 4.89 6.66 -3.21
C SER A 165 4.29 5.94 -4.41
N LEU A 166 3.60 6.66 -5.28
CA LEU A 166 3.06 6.10 -6.53
C LEU A 166 4.19 5.59 -7.43
N LYS A 167 5.23 6.41 -7.64
CA LYS A 167 6.37 6.05 -8.49
C LYS A 167 7.13 4.84 -7.95
N PHE A 168 7.31 4.76 -6.63
CA PHE A 168 7.92 3.61 -5.96
C PHE A 168 7.17 2.31 -6.27
N ASN A 169 5.85 2.35 -6.15
CA ASN A 169 5.00 1.17 -6.41
C ASN A 169 5.01 0.78 -7.89
N GLN A 170 4.89 1.74 -8.81
CA GLN A 170 4.96 1.50 -10.25
C GLN A 170 6.30 0.89 -10.66
N ASN A 171 7.43 1.40 -10.16
CA ASN A 171 8.76 0.86 -10.44
C ASN A 171 8.89 -0.58 -9.94
N THR A 172 8.43 -0.87 -8.72
CA THR A 172 8.48 -2.23 -8.15
C THR A 172 7.62 -3.21 -8.96
N LEU A 173 6.43 -2.78 -9.37
CA LEU A 173 5.55 -3.61 -10.20
C LEU A 173 6.15 -3.86 -11.59
N LYS A 174 6.70 -2.82 -12.23
CA LYS A 174 7.39 -2.96 -13.54
C LYS A 174 8.53 -3.95 -13.46
N GLU A 175 9.40 -3.88 -12.46
CA GLU A 175 10.49 -4.85 -12.30
C GLU A 175 10.00 -6.26 -11.98
N THR A 176 8.88 -6.39 -11.25
CA THR A 176 8.23 -7.70 -11.04
C THR A 176 7.79 -8.32 -12.36
N ASN A 177 7.16 -7.54 -13.23
CA ASN A 177 6.65 -8.00 -14.50
C ASN A 177 7.74 -8.22 -15.56
N ASN A 178 8.82 -7.44 -15.52
CA ASN A 178 9.94 -7.53 -16.45
C ASN A 178 10.90 -8.67 -16.15
N PHE A 179 10.95 -9.15 -14.90
CA PHE A 179 11.75 -10.31 -14.55
C PHE A 179 11.18 -11.57 -15.19
N LYS A 180 12.02 -12.33 -15.90
CA LYS A 180 11.66 -13.55 -16.59
C LYS A 180 12.64 -14.66 -16.27
N LEU A 181 12.19 -15.68 -15.55
CA LEU A 181 12.89 -16.95 -15.43
C LEU A 181 12.26 -17.94 -16.41
N LEU A 182 12.86 -18.06 -17.60
CA LEU A 182 12.44 -19.02 -18.62
C LEU A 182 13.16 -20.34 -18.42
N ILE A 183 12.42 -21.44 -18.38
CA ILE A 183 12.90 -22.82 -18.30
C ILE A 183 12.43 -23.52 -19.56
N SER A 184 13.33 -24.15 -20.30
CA SER A 184 13.04 -24.87 -21.55
C SER A 184 13.17 -26.39 -21.43
N ASP A 185 13.86 -26.87 -20.40
CA ASP A 185 14.04 -28.32 -20.15
C ASP A 185 13.12 -28.74 -19.00
N TYR A 186 12.23 -29.69 -19.28
CA TYR A 186 11.29 -30.24 -18.30
C TYR A 186 12.00 -30.85 -17.07
N SER A 187 13.19 -31.40 -17.26
CA SER A 187 13.98 -31.97 -16.14
C SER A 187 14.40 -30.93 -15.08
N GLU A 188 14.48 -29.64 -15.46
CA GLU A 188 14.79 -28.55 -14.53
C GLU A 188 13.60 -28.16 -13.63
N LEU A 189 12.40 -28.66 -13.92
CA LEU A 189 11.19 -28.46 -13.11
C LEU A 189 11.06 -29.45 -11.95
N GLU A 190 12.02 -30.36 -11.79
CA GLU A 190 11.99 -31.38 -10.75
C GLU A 190 11.71 -30.80 -9.37
N GLY A 191 10.74 -31.40 -8.68
CA GLY A 191 10.26 -31.01 -7.34
C GLY A 191 9.19 -29.94 -7.33
N LEU A 192 8.97 -29.18 -8.43
CA LEU A 192 7.89 -28.19 -8.48
C LEU A 192 6.50 -28.86 -8.48
N PRO A 193 5.51 -28.30 -7.74
CA PRO A 193 4.12 -28.75 -7.81
C PRO A 193 3.52 -28.60 -9.23
N ASP A 194 2.62 -29.53 -9.59
CA ASP A 194 1.99 -29.54 -10.92
C ASP A 194 1.22 -28.26 -11.24
N ASP A 195 0.54 -27.66 -10.25
CA ASP A 195 -0.18 -26.41 -10.39
C ASP A 195 0.77 -25.24 -10.71
N LEU A 196 1.96 -25.20 -10.07
CA LEU A 196 2.97 -24.17 -10.39
C LEU A 196 3.57 -24.37 -11.79
N ILE A 197 3.79 -25.61 -12.22
CA ILE A 197 4.24 -25.94 -13.59
C ILE A 197 3.19 -25.45 -14.62
N GLU A 198 1.92 -25.71 -14.36
CA GLU A 198 0.81 -25.26 -15.21
C GLU A 198 0.73 -23.72 -15.28
N ILE A 199 0.92 -23.03 -14.15
CA ILE A 199 1.00 -21.56 -14.09
C ILE A 199 2.16 -21.07 -14.96
N GLY A 200 3.35 -21.66 -14.81
CA GLY A 200 4.52 -21.30 -15.59
C GLY A 200 4.31 -21.48 -17.10
N LYS A 201 3.60 -22.54 -17.51
CA LYS A 201 3.23 -22.80 -18.89
C LYS A 201 2.28 -21.73 -19.42
N LYS A 202 1.21 -21.41 -18.70
CA LYS A 202 0.25 -20.36 -19.10
C LYS A 202 0.91 -18.97 -19.17
N GLN A 203 1.85 -18.67 -18.29
CA GLN A 203 2.60 -17.43 -18.36
C GLN A 203 3.50 -17.37 -19.60
N ALA A 204 4.14 -18.47 -19.99
CA ALA A 204 4.91 -18.55 -21.21
C ALA A 204 4.03 -18.35 -22.47
N GLU A 205 2.90 -19.05 -22.53
CA GLU A 205 1.91 -18.91 -23.62
C GLU A 205 1.39 -17.46 -23.74
N SER A 206 1.09 -16.78 -22.63
CA SER A 206 0.62 -15.39 -22.63
C SER A 206 1.65 -14.39 -23.18
N GLU A 207 2.93 -14.77 -23.20
CA GLU A 207 4.03 -13.97 -23.76
C GLU A 207 4.52 -14.50 -25.11
N ASN A 208 3.73 -15.37 -25.78
CA ASN A 208 4.02 -15.98 -27.07
C ASN A 208 5.33 -16.81 -27.08
N ILE A 209 5.60 -17.51 -25.97
CA ILE A 209 6.72 -18.46 -25.86
C ILE A 209 6.17 -19.86 -26.07
N ASP A 210 6.45 -20.45 -27.21
CA ASP A 210 5.84 -21.72 -27.65
C ASP A 210 6.31 -22.94 -26.84
N ASN A 211 7.55 -22.95 -26.36
CA ASN A 211 8.11 -24.10 -25.65
C ASN A 211 8.86 -23.63 -24.40
N GLY A 212 8.27 -23.87 -23.22
CA GLY A 212 8.90 -23.56 -21.96
C GLY A 212 7.92 -23.15 -20.86
N TRP A 213 8.49 -22.82 -19.75
CA TRP A 213 7.80 -22.37 -18.54
C TRP A 213 8.41 -21.04 -18.09
N LEU A 214 7.56 -20.03 -17.92
CA LEU A 214 7.98 -18.70 -17.52
C LEU A 214 7.53 -18.41 -16.08
N PHE A 215 8.46 -17.98 -15.22
CA PHE A 215 8.17 -17.56 -13.86
C PHE A 215 8.61 -16.11 -13.65
N LYS A 216 7.68 -15.28 -13.14
CA LYS A 216 7.93 -13.87 -12.79
C LYS A 216 8.37 -13.75 -11.32
N ALA A 217 8.99 -12.62 -10.96
CA ALA A 217 9.42 -12.35 -9.58
C ALA A 217 8.25 -11.90 -8.68
N SER A 218 7.12 -12.62 -8.73
CA SER A 218 5.97 -12.42 -7.87
C SER A 218 6.03 -13.34 -6.64
N ARG A 219 5.25 -13.05 -5.59
CA ARG A 219 5.21 -13.88 -4.37
C ARG A 219 4.64 -15.26 -4.64
N GLU A 220 3.65 -15.35 -5.51
CA GLU A 220 2.94 -16.56 -5.92
C GLU A 220 3.89 -17.56 -6.59
N ASN A 221 4.84 -17.07 -7.38
CA ASN A 221 5.86 -17.90 -8.01
C ASN A 221 7.04 -18.17 -7.06
N LEU A 222 7.50 -17.14 -6.33
CA LEU A 222 8.73 -17.20 -5.56
C LEU A 222 8.69 -18.27 -4.46
N TYR A 223 7.70 -18.20 -3.56
CA TYR A 223 7.72 -19.07 -2.39
C TYR A 223 7.56 -20.54 -2.74
N PRO A 224 6.61 -20.96 -3.58
CA PRO A 224 6.55 -22.37 -3.99
C PRO A 224 7.83 -22.81 -4.74
N PHE A 225 8.39 -21.94 -5.59
CA PHE A 225 9.61 -22.25 -6.30
C PHE A 225 10.80 -22.47 -5.36
N LEU A 226 10.99 -21.57 -4.38
CA LEU A 226 12.06 -21.70 -3.38
C LEU A 226 11.85 -22.90 -2.45
N THR A 227 10.61 -23.30 -2.20
CA THR A 227 10.28 -24.40 -1.29
C THR A 227 10.51 -25.76 -1.97
N PHE A 228 10.14 -25.89 -3.24
CA PHE A 228 10.01 -27.19 -3.87
C PHE A 228 11.00 -27.50 -4.99
N SER A 229 11.53 -26.47 -5.71
CA SER A 229 12.45 -26.71 -6.81
C SER A 229 13.73 -27.41 -6.34
N SER A 230 14.08 -28.57 -6.91
CA SER A 230 15.35 -29.27 -6.66
C SER A 230 16.54 -28.51 -7.23
N ASN A 231 16.33 -27.69 -8.27
CA ASN A 231 17.39 -26.95 -8.96
C ASN A 231 17.82 -25.71 -8.18
N ARG A 232 18.93 -25.82 -7.45
CA ARG A 232 19.51 -24.75 -6.61
C ARG A 232 19.83 -23.48 -7.42
N SER A 233 20.33 -23.62 -8.65
CA SER A 233 20.68 -22.47 -9.50
C SER A 233 19.43 -21.67 -9.90
N LEU A 234 18.33 -22.34 -10.15
CA LEU A 234 17.07 -21.67 -10.47
C LEU A 234 16.46 -20.99 -9.21
N ARG A 235 16.56 -21.62 -8.02
CA ARG A 235 16.19 -20.94 -6.76
C ARG A 235 16.98 -19.65 -6.57
N GLU A 236 18.30 -19.69 -6.78
CA GLU A 236 19.15 -18.49 -6.71
C GLU A 236 18.70 -17.40 -7.70
N LYS A 237 18.44 -17.76 -8.96
CA LYS A 237 18.02 -16.80 -9.99
C LYS A 237 16.72 -16.09 -9.62
N ILE A 238 15.67 -16.85 -9.25
CA ILE A 238 14.36 -16.25 -8.91
C ILE A 238 14.45 -15.44 -7.61
N TYR A 239 15.20 -15.90 -6.60
CA TYR A 239 15.43 -15.16 -5.38
C TYR A 239 16.10 -13.81 -5.64
N LYS A 240 17.22 -13.82 -6.39
CA LYS A 240 17.95 -12.60 -6.76
C LYS A 240 17.08 -11.66 -7.59
N GLY A 241 16.29 -12.17 -8.53
CA GLY A 241 15.33 -11.40 -9.28
C GLY A 241 14.32 -10.69 -8.39
N TYR A 242 13.80 -11.39 -7.38
CA TYR A 242 12.84 -10.84 -6.45
C TYR A 242 13.43 -9.77 -5.52
N VAL A 243 14.58 -10.03 -4.88
CA VAL A 243 15.16 -9.09 -3.89
C VAL A 243 15.86 -7.90 -4.51
N SER A 244 16.14 -7.92 -5.82
CA SER A 244 16.76 -6.80 -6.53
C SER A 244 15.74 -5.81 -7.13
N ARG A 245 14.44 -6.07 -7.04
CA ARG A 245 13.40 -5.16 -7.56
C ARG A 245 13.52 -3.77 -6.95
N GLY A 246 13.49 -2.75 -7.78
CA GLY A 246 13.68 -1.35 -7.40
C GLY A 246 15.13 -1.00 -6.99
N LYS A 247 16.09 -1.93 -7.18
CA LYS A 247 17.50 -1.74 -6.86
C LYS A 247 18.43 -1.89 -8.06
N ASN A 248 17.88 -2.32 -9.20
CA ASN A 248 18.65 -2.49 -10.42
C ASN A 248 19.09 -1.13 -10.99
N LYS A 249 20.18 -1.14 -11.78
CA LYS A 249 20.71 0.08 -12.44
C LYS A 249 19.94 0.40 -13.70
N ASN A 250 18.65 0.76 -13.56
CA ASN A 250 17.73 1.08 -14.65
C ASN A 250 16.81 2.24 -14.25
N SER A 251 15.82 2.55 -15.09
CA SER A 251 14.83 3.62 -14.86
C SER A 251 13.86 3.34 -13.68
N GLU A 252 13.75 2.08 -13.27
CA GLU A 252 12.88 1.61 -12.17
C GLU A 252 13.60 1.58 -10.81
N ASN A 253 14.83 2.12 -10.70
CA ASN A 253 15.55 2.19 -9.44
C ASN A 253 14.86 3.12 -8.43
N ASN A 254 14.61 2.61 -7.22
CA ASN A 254 13.90 3.32 -6.16
C ASN A 254 14.80 3.92 -5.07
N GLU A 255 16.12 3.78 -5.16
CA GLU A 255 17.03 4.23 -4.08
C GLU A 255 16.95 5.74 -3.83
N SER A 256 16.86 6.57 -4.89
CA SER A 256 16.68 8.01 -4.74
C SER A 256 15.31 8.35 -4.15
N HIS A 257 14.25 7.66 -4.61
CA HIS A 257 12.89 7.86 -4.10
C HIS A 257 12.78 7.54 -2.61
N ILE A 258 13.43 6.45 -2.14
CA ILE A 258 13.48 6.08 -0.72
C ILE A 258 14.15 7.19 0.11
N LYS A 259 15.29 7.72 -0.35
CA LYS A 259 16.00 8.82 0.31
C LYS A 259 15.14 10.07 0.41
N ASP A 260 14.51 10.45 -0.70
CA ASP A 260 13.63 11.62 -0.74
C ASP A 260 12.41 11.45 0.18
N MET A 261 11.75 10.29 0.14
CA MET A 261 10.63 9.98 1.03
C MET A 261 11.03 10.04 2.51
N TYR A 262 12.22 9.52 2.86
CA TYR A 262 12.74 9.61 4.22
C TYR A 262 12.90 11.07 4.68
N VAL A 263 13.53 11.90 3.86
CA VAL A 263 13.75 13.32 4.16
C VAL A 263 12.41 14.06 4.31
N LEU A 264 11.48 13.86 3.37
CA LEU A 264 10.17 14.51 3.39
C LEU A 264 9.32 14.07 4.60
N ARG A 265 9.35 12.78 4.95
CA ARG A 265 8.67 12.26 6.14
C ARG A 265 9.23 12.87 7.42
N LYS A 266 10.55 13.04 7.51
CA LYS A 266 11.20 13.71 8.65
C LYS A 266 10.79 15.18 8.73
N GLN A 267 10.78 15.90 7.61
CA GLN A 267 10.34 17.30 7.54
C GLN A 267 8.88 17.42 7.96
N LYS A 268 7.99 16.57 7.44
CA LYS A 268 6.57 16.53 7.82
C LYS A 268 6.38 16.29 9.33
N ALA A 269 7.08 15.30 9.90
CA ALA A 269 6.97 15.02 11.33
C ALA A 269 7.39 16.21 12.18
N LYS A 270 8.52 16.86 11.85
CA LYS A 270 8.99 18.05 12.56
C LYS A 270 8.02 19.23 12.45
N LEU A 271 7.45 19.45 11.28
CA LEU A 271 6.45 20.50 11.05
C LEU A 271 5.22 20.29 11.95
N LEU A 272 4.84 19.04 12.17
CA LEU A 272 3.71 18.64 13.03
C LEU A 272 4.09 18.51 14.51
N GLY A 273 5.32 18.87 14.91
CA GLY A 273 5.77 18.86 16.31
C GLY A 273 6.31 17.53 16.82
N PHE A 274 6.65 16.59 15.94
CA PHE A 274 7.18 15.27 16.30
C PHE A 274 8.69 15.17 16.01
N GLU A 275 9.41 14.43 16.85
CA GLU A 275 10.85 14.19 16.67
C GLU A 275 11.16 13.42 15.40
N CYS A 276 10.40 12.39 15.11
CA CYS A 276 10.56 11.56 13.93
C CYS A 276 9.22 11.11 13.32
N HIS A 277 9.27 10.56 12.12
CA HIS A 277 8.07 10.05 11.43
C HIS A 277 7.41 8.88 12.17
N ALA A 278 8.18 8.05 12.88
CA ALA A 278 7.62 6.95 13.65
C ALA A 278 6.74 7.45 14.81
N ASP A 279 7.18 8.52 15.49
CA ASP A 279 6.38 9.14 16.58
C ASP A 279 5.04 9.66 16.04
N LEU A 280 5.04 10.32 14.88
CA LEU A 280 3.80 10.76 14.23
C LEU A 280 2.92 9.57 13.83
N ALA A 281 3.50 8.53 13.24
CA ALA A 281 2.74 7.38 12.73
C ALA A 281 2.12 6.52 13.84
N LEU A 282 2.70 6.53 15.04
CA LEU A 282 2.25 5.72 16.17
C LEU A 282 1.16 6.37 17.02
N GLN A 283 0.81 7.65 16.79
CA GLN A 283 -0.13 8.39 17.63
C GLN A 283 -1.51 7.73 17.78
N ASN A 284 -2.00 7.07 16.73
CA ASN A 284 -3.29 6.37 16.72
C ASN A 284 -3.13 4.84 16.65
N SER A 285 -1.95 4.32 17.03
CA SER A 285 -1.69 2.88 17.05
C SER A 285 -1.76 2.31 18.47
N MET A 286 -1.95 0.99 18.59
CA MET A 286 -1.94 0.29 19.88
C MET A 286 -0.57 0.39 20.58
N ALA A 287 0.51 0.60 19.85
CA ALA A 287 1.85 0.75 20.40
C ALA A 287 2.09 2.12 21.06
N GLU A 288 1.39 3.17 20.65
CA GLU A 288 1.40 4.55 21.17
C GLU A 288 2.75 5.27 21.08
N SER A 289 3.87 4.58 21.26
CA SER A 289 5.21 5.18 21.28
C SER A 289 6.29 4.31 20.65
N THR A 290 7.34 4.96 20.16
CA THR A 290 8.54 4.28 19.62
C THR A 290 9.25 3.44 20.69
N SER A 291 9.22 3.86 21.96
CA SER A 291 9.78 3.09 23.07
C SER A 291 9.02 1.79 23.35
N ASN A 292 7.69 1.79 23.26
CA ASN A 292 6.90 0.57 23.40
C ASN A 292 7.19 -0.43 22.26
N VAL A 293 7.35 0.09 21.05
CA VAL A 293 7.76 -0.75 19.89
C VAL A 293 9.14 -1.35 20.13
N ALA A 294 10.13 -0.53 20.54
CA ALA A 294 11.49 -1.00 20.80
C ALA A 294 11.51 -2.07 21.90
N ASN A 295 10.81 -1.83 23.02
CA ASN A 295 10.73 -2.77 24.14
C ASN A 295 10.16 -4.14 23.70
N LEU A 296 9.10 -4.14 22.89
CA LEU A 296 8.55 -5.40 22.35
C LEU A 296 9.54 -6.10 21.42
N LEU A 297 10.15 -5.35 20.51
CA LEU A 297 11.13 -5.90 19.57
C LEU A 297 12.34 -6.48 20.29
N ASP A 298 12.87 -5.82 21.30
CA ASP A 298 14.03 -6.29 22.08
C ASP A 298 13.72 -7.58 22.83
N GLN A 299 12.49 -7.73 23.37
CA GLN A 299 12.05 -8.98 24.02
C GLN A 299 11.99 -10.17 23.05
N VAL A 300 11.60 -9.93 21.80
CA VAL A 300 11.44 -10.98 20.77
C VAL A 300 12.75 -11.26 20.04
N TRP A 301 13.60 -10.25 19.85
CA TRP A 301 14.77 -10.32 18.97
C TRP A 301 15.81 -11.37 19.39
N GLU A 302 16.20 -11.36 20.65
CA GLU A 302 17.24 -12.30 21.11
C GLU A 302 16.79 -13.77 21.08
N PRO A 303 15.61 -14.15 21.55
CA PRO A 303 15.10 -15.51 21.38
C PRO A 303 14.95 -15.92 19.90
N ALA A 304 14.42 -15.04 19.06
CA ALA A 304 14.25 -15.31 17.63
C ALA A 304 15.59 -15.53 16.93
N LYS A 305 16.58 -14.68 17.20
CA LYS A 305 17.93 -14.81 16.64
C LYS A 305 18.62 -16.10 17.10
N LYS A 306 18.42 -16.50 18.34
CA LYS A 306 18.94 -17.79 18.84
C LYS A 306 18.30 -18.96 18.07
N ARG A 307 16.97 -18.98 17.96
CA ARG A 307 16.26 -20.04 17.23
C ARG A 307 16.64 -20.08 15.75
N ALA A 308 16.76 -18.94 15.08
CA ALA A 308 17.22 -18.89 13.68
C ALA A 308 18.61 -19.47 13.47
N LYS A 309 19.52 -19.32 14.45
CA LYS A 309 20.86 -19.95 14.39
C LYS A 309 20.79 -21.46 14.54
N GLU A 310 19.94 -21.97 15.43
CA GLU A 310 19.71 -23.41 15.62
C GLU A 310 19.15 -24.02 14.33
N GLU A 311 18.12 -23.42 13.75
CA GLU A 311 17.52 -23.85 12.47
C GLU A 311 18.52 -23.80 11.31
N THR A 312 19.36 -22.77 11.25
CA THR A 312 20.44 -22.67 10.26
C THR A 312 21.43 -23.85 10.40
N SER A 313 21.78 -24.24 11.64
CA SER A 313 22.67 -25.37 11.88
C SER A 313 22.01 -26.69 11.46
N GLU A 314 20.75 -26.91 11.83
CA GLU A 314 19.97 -28.11 11.46
C GLU A 314 19.90 -28.29 9.93
N MET A 315 19.63 -27.20 9.18
CA MET A 315 19.63 -27.20 7.72
C MET A 315 21.00 -27.43 7.12
N GLN A 316 22.06 -26.85 7.70
CA GLN A 316 23.43 -27.04 7.22
C GLN A 316 23.89 -28.49 7.43
N ASP A 317 23.54 -29.12 8.55
CA ASP A 317 23.81 -30.53 8.82
C ASP A 317 23.09 -31.45 7.81
N LEU A 318 21.86 -31.10 7.42
CA LEU A 318 21.13 -31.85 6.39
C LEU A 318 21.84 -31.73 5.02
N ILE A 319 22.28 -30.54 4.62
CA ILE A 319 23.06 -30.32 3.41
C ILE A 319 24.29 -31.24 3.35
N GLN A 320 25.03 -31.34 4.46
CA GLN A 320 26.19 -32.21 4.56
C GLN A 320 25.84 -33.71 4.50
N LYS A 321 24.75 -34.11 5.18
CA LYS A 321 24.27 -35.51 5.14
C LYS A 321 23.81 -35.95 3.75
N GLU A 322 23.30 -35.01 2.93
CA GLU A 322 22.99 -35.23 1.52
C GLU A 322 24.25 -35.29 0.61
N GLY A 323 25.43 -35.13 1.15
CA GLY A 323 26.68 -35.16 0.41
C GLY A 323 27.06 -33.85 -0.29
N ASN A 324 26.38 -32.76 0.07
CA ASN A 324 26.60 -31.43 -0.49
C ASN A 324 27.60 -30.64 0.37
N ASN A 325 28.46 -29.82 -0.27
CA ASN A 325 29.51 -29.04 0.39
C ASN A 325 29.31 -27.51 0.33
N PHE A 326 28.12 -27.05 -0.04
CA PHE A 326 27.82 -25.61 -0.07
C PHE A 326 27.36 -25.09 1.28
N LYS A 327 27.55 -23.81 1.53
CA LYS A 327 27.01 -23.09 2.65
C LYS A 327 25.53 -22.76 2.34
N LEU A 328 24.67 -22.87 3.37
CA LEU A 328 23.28 -22.44 3.30
C LEU A 328 23.22 -20.95 2.94
N GLU A 329 22.53 -20.65 1.87
CA GLU A 329 22.31 -19.29 1.36
C GLU A 329 20.83 -18.90 1.45
N PRO A 330 20.44 -17.63 1.34
CA PRO A 330 19.04 -17.21 1.48
C PRO A 330 18.05 -17.92 0.55
N TRP A 331 18.46 -18.30 -0.66
CA TRP A 331 17.61 -19.07 -1.60
C TRP A 331 17.50 -20.55 -1.28
N ASP A 332 18.24 -21.05 -0.32
CA ASP A 332 18.18 -22.43 0.16
C ASP A 332 17.24 -22.60 1.36
N TRP A 333 16.92 -21.48 2.05
CA TRP A 333 16.22 -21.51 3.33
C TRP A 333 14.89 -22.25 3.27
N TRP A 334 14.00 -21.87 2.35
CA TRP A 334 12.66 -22.50 2.23
C TRP A 334 12.75 -23.97 1.87
N PHE A 335 13.66 -24.33 0.95
CA PHE A 335 13.85 -25.71 0.51
C PHE A 335 14.31 -26.62 1.66
N TYR A 336 15.31 -26.21 2.42
CA TYR A 336 15.82 -27.02 3.52
C TYR A 336 14.95 -26.92 4.77
N SER A 337 14.27 -25.81 5.03
CA SER A 337 13.32 -25.73 6.14
C SER A 337 12.13 -26.65 5.95
N GLU A 338 11.64 -26.86 4.71
CA GLU A 338 10.59 -27.82 4.40
C GLU A 338 11.08 -29.27 4.59
N LYS A 339 12.33 -29.57 4.24
CA LYS A 339 12.93 -30.90 4.44
C LYS A 339 13.19 -31.26 5.91
N VAL A 340 13.46 -30.27 6.76
CA VAL A 340 13.71 -30.48 8.21
C VAL A 340 12.39 -30.58 8.98
N ARG A 341 11.31 -30.03 8.45
CA ARG A 341 9.98 -30.01 9.06
C ARG A 341 9.37 -31.41 9.21
#